data_1f0e5c871fb37519ab93836fb35773cf
#
_entry.id   1f0e5c871fb37519ab93836fb35773cf
#
_cell.length_a   1.000
_cell.length_b   1.000
_cell.length_c   1.000
_cell.angle_alpha   90.00
_cell.angle_beta   90.00
_cell.angle_gamma   90.00
#
_symmetry.space_group_name_H-M   'P 1'
#
loop_
_entity.id
_entity.type
_entity.pdbx_description
1 polymer ?
#
loop_
_entity_poly.entity_id
_entity_poly.type
_entity_poly.pdbx_seq_one_letter_code
_entity_poly.pdbx_strand_id
1 'polypeptide(L)'
;MLYQLQKLSEQERLAVQQSPVWVTLLIACANHDIEESEIDRAKEIVHIKSFATQNDVKHLYKNLDGHIDQAIDDALRILPANGNDRLVLLEKHISDLNNILPKLDSTYASQLYDSLISLA
;
A
#
# COMPACT_ATOMS: atom_id res chain seq x y z
N MET A 1 -11.76 -8.80 -9.93
CA MET A 1 -10.75 -9.15 -8.90
C MET A 1 -9.62 -9.94 -9.53
N LEU A 2 -8.40 -9.65 -9.13
CA LEU A 2 -7.24 -10.40 -9.63
C LEU A 2 -7.30 -11.86 -9.21
N TYR A 3 -6.94 -12.75 -10.13
CA TYR A 3 -6.90 -14.18 -9.87
C TYR A 3 -6.04 -14.52 -8.65
N GLN A 4 -4.90 -13.84 -8.50
CA GLN A 4 -3.97 -14.07 -7.40
C GLN A 4 -4.56 -13.77 -6.01
N LEU A 5 -5.61 -12.94 -5.95
CA LEU A 5 -6.23 -12.54 -4.69
C LEU A 5 -7.47 -13.34 -4.34
N GLN A 6 -7.93 -14.23 -5.23
CA GLN A 6 -9.20 -14.96 -5.03
C GLN A 6 -9.17 -15.92 -3.85
N LYS A 7 -8.00 -16.44 -3.49
CA LYS A 7 -7.86 -17.40 -2.39
C LYS A 7 -7.77 -16.73 -1.02
N LEU A 8 -7.64 -15.41 -0.98
CA LEU A 8 -7.53 -14.66 0.27
C LEU A 8 -8.91 -14.38 0.85
N SER A 9 -8.98 -14.20 2.16
CA SER A 9 -10.17 -13.65 2.79
C SER A 9 -10.38 -12.21 2.34
N GLU A 10 -11.58 -11.67 2.56
CA GLU A 10 -11.87 -10.28 2.21
C GLU A 10 -10.93 -9.30 2.90
N GLN A 11 -10.64 -9.52 4.19
CA GLN A 11 -9.71 -8.68 4.94
C GLN A 11 -8.29 -8.77 4.40
N GLU A 12 -7.86 -9.98 4.04
CA GLU A 12 -6.53 -10.17 3.46
C GLU A 12 -6.39 -9.50 2.10
N ARG A 13 -7.42 -9.61 1.25
CA ARG A 13 -7.44 -8.92 -0.05
C ARG A 13 -7.35 -7.41 0.13
N LEU A 14 -8.12 -6.88 1.06
CA LEU A 14 -8.10 -5.44 1.34
C LEU A 14 -6.72 -4.99 1.82
N ALA A 15 -6.08 -5.76 2.69
CA ALA A 15 -4.73 -5.47 3.15
C ALA A 15 -3.72 -5.41 2.00
N VAL A 16 -3.80 -6.35 1.05
CA VAL A 16 -2.93 -6.35 -0.13
C VAL A 16 -3.22 -5.13 -1.01
N GLN A 17 -4.49 -4.84 -1.26
CA GLN A 17 -4.89 -3.72 -2.10
C GLN A 17 -4.49 -2.37 -1.52
N GLN A 18 -4.46 -2.24 -0.21
CA GLN A 18 -4.08 -1.00 0.48
C GLN A 18 -2.59 -0.93 0.82
N SER A 19 -1.83 -1.99 0.61
CA SER A 19 -0.43 -2.03 0.99
C SER A 19 0.41 -0.87 0.45
N PRO A 20 0.25 -0.39 -0.80
CA PRO A 20 1.00 0.77 -1.25
C PRO A 20 0.68 2.04 -0.45
N VAL A 21 -0.57 2.21 -0.01
CA VAL A 21 -0.97 3.35 0.82
C VAL A 21 -0.25 3.30 2.17
N TRP A 22 -0.23 2.13 2.83
CA TRP A 22 0.44 1.99 4.12
C TRP A 22 1.95 2.24 4.02
N VAL A 23 2.59 1.74 2.97
CA VAL A 23 4.03 1.95 2.77
C VAL A 23 4.34 3.43 2.53
N THR A 24 3.59 4.11 1.68
CA THR A 24 3.81 5.54 1.41
C THR A 24 3.56 6.39 2.64
N LEU A 25 2.54 6.08 3.43
CA LEU A 25 2.27 6.81 4.67
C LEU A 25 3.34 6.56 5.73
N LEU A 26 3.88 5.34 5.82
CA LEU A 26 4.99 5.07 6.73
C LEU A 26 6.20 5.95 6.41
N ILE A 27 6.53 6.09 5.14
CA ILE A 27 7.63 6.94 4.69
C ILE A 27 7.34 8.40 5.00
N ALA A 28 6.12 8.86 4.71
CA ALA A 28 5.70 10.23 4.99
C ALA A 28 5.74 10.56 6.48
N CYS A 29 5.45 9.58 7.34
CA CYS A 29 5.47 9.74 8.80
C CYS A 29 6.85 9.62 9.43
N ALA A 30 7.89 9.33 8.67
CA ALA A 30 9.23 9.11 9.21
C ALA A 30 9.75 10.30 10.02
N ASN A 31 9.28 11.50 9.71
CA ASN A 31 9.64 12.76 10.43
C ASN A 31 8.55 13.17 11.43
N HIS A 32 7.65 12.25 11.78
CA HIS A 32 6.52 12.47 12.69
C HIS A 32 5.42 13.40 12.17
N ASP A 33 5.64 14.13 11.07
CA ASP A 33 4.65 14.97 10.41
C ASP A 33 4.36 14.43 9.01
N ILE A 34 3.07 14.41 8.64
CA ILE A 34 2.66 14.03 7.29
C ILE A 34 2.51 15.31 6.48
N GLU A 35 3.42 15.53 5.55
CA GLU A 35 3.40 16.70 4.68
C GLU A 35 2.57 16.45 3.44
N GLU A 36 1.81 17.47 3.02
CA GLU A 36 0.97 17.40 1.82
C GLU A 36 1.79 17.11 0.56
N SER A 37 3.00 17.67 0.47
CA SER A 37 3.90 17.43 -0.67
C SER A 37 4.31 15.95 -0.78
N GLU A 38 4.50 15.27 0.34
CA GLU A 38 4.83 13.85 0.36
C GLU A 38 3.64 12.99 -0.07
N ILE A 39 2.44 13.39 0.32
CA ILE A 39 1.21 12.73 -0.11
C ILE A 39 1.01 12.90 -1.61
N ASP A 40 1.19 14.10 -2.13
CA ASP A 40 1.09 14.38 -3.57
C ASP A 40 2.08 13.56 -4.37
N ARG A 41 3.31 13.43 -3.87
CA ARG A 41 4.34 12.60 -4.50
C ARG A 41 3.93 11.13 -4.51
N ALA A 42 3.35 10.64 -3.41
CA ALA A 42 2.88 9.26 -3.33
C ALA A 42 1.80 8.99 -4.38
N LYS A 43 0.86 9.91 -4.54
CA LYS A 43 -0.20 9.81 -5.56
C LYS A 43 0.41 9.76 -6.97
N GLU A 44 1.40 10.58 -7.24
CA GLU A 44 2.09 10.61 -8.53
C GLU A 44 2.79 9.28 -8.80
N ILE A 45 3.49 8.72 -7.81
CA ILE A 45 4.16 7.44 -7.95
C ILE A 45 3.17 6.31 -8.24
N VAL A 46 2.05 6.27 -7.54
CA VAL A 46 0.99 5.29 -7.79
C VAL A 46 0.45 5.42 -9.20
N HIS A 47 0.22 6.65 -9.65
CA HIS A 47 -0.25 6.91 -11.01
C HIS A 47 0.74 6.38 -12.05
N ILE A 48 2.02 6.68 -11.90
CA ILE A 48 3.05 6.19 -12.81
C ILE A 48 3.08 4.67 -12.83
N LYS A 49 3.03 4.02 -11.67
CA LYS A 49 3.04 2.56 -11.58
C LYS A 49 1.80 1.92 -12.19
N SER A 50 0.69 2.64 -12.27
CA SER A 50 -0.54 2.14 -12.87
C SER A 50 -0.42 1.85 -14.36
N PHE A 51 0.53 2.48 -15.07
CA PHE A 51 0.76 2.23 -16.49
C PHE A 51 2.19 1.75 -16.81
N ALA A 52 3.17 2.06 -15.97
CA ALA A 52 4.57 1.69 -16.22
C ALA A 52 4.95 0.29 -15.76
N THR A 53 4.20 -0.28 -14.82
CA THR A 53 4.47 -1.61 -14.29
C THR A 53 4.19 -2.69 -15.35
N GLN A 54 5.12 -3.64 -15.52
CA GLN A 54 5.09 -4.62 -16.60
C GLN A 54 4.55 -6.01 -16.19
N ASN A 55 4.16 -6.19 -14.93
CA ASN A 55 3.69 -7.48 -14.42
C ASN A 55 2.28 -7.36 -13.82
N ASP A 56 1.76 -8.45 -13.26
CA ASP A 56 0.39 -8.51 -12.73
C ASP A 56 0.12 -7.52 -11.60
N VAL A 57 1.16 -7.03 -10.93
CA VAL A 57 1.02 -5.99 -9.89
C VAL A 57 0.49 -4.68 -10.47
N LYS A 58 0.62 -4.47 -11.78
CA LYS A 58 0.03 -3.33 -12.47
C LYS A 58 -1.46 -3.16 -12.17
N HIS A 59 -2.19 -4.26 -12.09
CA HIS A 59 -3.63 -4.21 -11.82
C HIS A 59 -3.94 -3.67 -10.43
N LEU A 60 -3.08 -3.96 -9.46
CA LEU A 60 -3.20 -3.42 -8.11
C LEU A 60 -3.09 -1.88 -8.15
N TYR A 61 -2.09 -1.36 -8.83
CA TYR A 61 -1.87 0.07 -8.93
C TYR A 61 -2.94 0.77 -9.77
N LYS A 62 -3.44 0.12 -10.83
CA LYS A 62 -4.54 0.66 -11.62
C LYS A 62 -5.80 0.82 -10.79
N ASN A 63 -6.14 -0.20 -10.01
CA ASN A 63 -7.31 -0.13 -9.13
C ASN A 63 -7.13 0.98 -8.10
N LEU A 64 -5.96 1.06 -7.50
CA LEU A 64 -5.66 2.07 -6.48
C LEU A 64 -5.67 3.49 -7.06
N ASP A 65 -5.10 3.68 -8.24
CA ASP A 65 -5.03 4.99 -8.91
C ASP A 65 -6.43 5.57 -9.13
N GLY A 66 -7.40 4.74 -9.43
CA GLY A 66 -8.78 5.19 -9.66
C GLY A 66 -9.47 5.78 -8.44
N HIS A 67 -8.97 5.53 -7.22
CA HIS A 67 -9.54 6.06 -5.98
C HIS A 67 -8.47 6.40 -4.94
N ILE A 68 -7.28 6.81 -5.39
CA ILE A 68 -6.14 7.06 -4.50
C ILE A 68 -6.43 8.15 -3.47
N ASP A 69 -7.14 9.21 -3.84
CA ASP A 69 -7.47 10.29 -2.91
C ASP A 69 -8.32 9.76 -1.76
N GLN A 70 -9.34 8.99 -2.08
CA GLN A 70 -10.22 8.40 -1.07
C GLN A 70 -9.46 7.39 -0.20
N ALA A 71 -8.59 6.58 -0.81
CA ALA A 71 -7.82 5.57 -0.08
C ALA A 71 -6.89 6.23 0.94
N ILE A 72 -6.23 7.32 0.57
CA ILE A 72 -5.35 8.06 1.47
C ILE A 72 -6.17 8.75 2.57
N ASP A 73 -7.27 9.40 2.22
CA ASP A 73 -8.13 10.07 3.20
C ASP A 73 -8.67 9.08 4.23
N ASP A 74 -9.13 7.92 3.79
CA ASP A 74 -9.64 6.87 4.68
C ASP A 74 -8.54 6.37 5.62
N ALA A 75 -7.32 6.15 5.08
CA ALA A 75 -6.20 5.72 5.89
C ALA A 75 -5.82 6.76 6.94
N LEU A 76 -5.78 8.04 6.56
CA LEU A 76 -5.44 9.12 7.48
C LEU A 76 -6.46 9.27 8.62
N ARG A 77 -7.73 8.97 8.35
CA ARG A 77 -8.78 9.07 9.38
C ARG A 77 -8.60 8.06 10.51
N ILE A 78 -8.08 6.88 10.21
CA ILE A 78 -7.90 5.82 11.22
C ILE A 78 -6.57 5.93 11.95
N LEU A 79 -5.65 6.76 11.47
CA LEU A 79 -4.36 6.94 12.11
C LEU A 79 -4.48 7.85 13.34
N PRO A 80 -3.81 7.52 14.46
CA PRO A 80 -3.77 8.40 15.63
C PRO A 80 -3.11 9.75 15.32
N ALA A 81 -3.43 10.77 16.11
CA ALA A 81 -2.83 12.09 15.96
C ALA A 81 -1.37 12.11 16.44
N ASN A 82 -1.01 11.25 17.39
CA ASN A 82 0.35 11.15 17.93
C ASN A 82 1.27 10.44 16.93
N GLY A 83 2.42 11.06 16.63
CA GLY A 83 3.36 10.53 15.64
C GLY A 83 3.89 9.14 15.96
N ASN A 84 4.20 8.86 17.24
CA ASN A 84 4.68 7.55 17.63
C ASN A 84 3.59 6.48 17.48
N ASP A 85 2.35 6.79 17.86
CA ASP A 85 1.22 5.88 17.74
C ASP A 85 0.89 5.61 16.28
N ARG A 86 1.02 6.63 15.42
CA ARG A 86 0.86 6.44 13.96
C ARG A 86 1.88 5.46 13.40
N LEU A 87 3.15 5.60 13.77
CA LEU A 87 4.19 4.68 13.31
C LEU A 87 3.93 3.25 13.76
N VAL A 88 3.52 3.06 15.00
CA VAL A 88 3.18 1.72 15.52
C VAL A 88 2.06 1.08 14.71
N LEU A 89 1.00 1.82 14.43
CA LEU A 89 -0.12 1.31 13.64
C LEU A 89 0.28 1.00 12.20
N LEU A 90 1.04 1.88 11.57
CA LEU A 90 1.53 1.68 10.19
C LEU A 90 2.44 0.46 10.10
N GLU A 91 3.34 0.29 11.06
CA GLU A 91 4.21 -0.88 11.12
C GLU A 91 3.40 -2.16 11.30
N LYS A 92 2.32 -2.12 12.07
CA LYS A 92 1.42 -3.26 12.24
C LYS A 92 0.76 -3.64 10.91
N HIS A 93 0.22 -2.68 10.18
CA HIS A 93 -0.41 -2.94 8.88
C HIS A 93 0.59 -3.57 7.89
N ILE A 94 1.82 -3.08 7.87
CA ILE A 94 2.85 -3.61 7.00
C ILE A 94 3.30 -4.99 7.47
N SER A 95 3.44 -5.20 8.78
CA SER A 95 3.78 -6.51 9.35
C SER A 95 2.73 -7.57 9.03
N ASP A 96 1.45 -7.21 8.99
CA ASP A 96 0.37 -8.13 8.64
C ASP A 96 0.56 -8.70 7.22
N LEU A 97 1.18 -7.96 6.32
CA LEU A 97 1.50 -8.45 4.98
C LEU A 97 2.45 -9.64 5.01
N ASN A 98 3.35 -9.72 5.98
CA ASN A 98 4.26 -10.85 6.11
C ASN A 98 3.52 -12.17 6.33
N ASN A 99 2.32 -12.10 6.91
CA ASN A 99 1.46 -13.27 7.12
C ASN A 99 0.63 -13.60 5.88
N ILE A 100 0.43 -12.63 4.99
CA ILE A 100 -0.41 -12.77 3.81
C ILE A 100 0.41 -13.20 2.58
N LEU A 101 1.63 -12.67 2.43
CA LEU A 101 2.49 -12.96 1.27
C LEU A 101 2.67 -14.44 0.99
N PRO A 102 2.88 -15.32 2.00
CA PRO A 102 3.02 -16.76 1.74
C PRO A 102 1.77 -17.43 1.18
N LYS A 103 0.60 -16.78 1.29
CA LYS A 103 -0.66 -17.29 0.74
C LYS A 103 -0.84 -16.95 -0.73
N LEU A 104 -0.02 -16.05 -1.27
CA LEU A 104 -0.05 -15.65 -2.67
C LEU A 104 0.82 -16.58 -3.50
N ASP A 105 0.56 -16.60 -4.81
CA ASP A 105 1.49 -17.20 -5.77
C ASP A 105 2.88 -16.57 -5.54
N SER A 106 3.92 -17.40 -5.53
CA SER A 106 5.28 -16.95 -5.17
C SER A 106 5.81 -15.86 -6.11
N THR A 107 5.51 -15.98 -7.40
CA THR A 107 5.92 -14.98 -8.39
C THR A 107 5.23 -13.63 -8.12
N TYR A 108 3.92 -13.67 -7.88
CA TYR A 108 3.16 -12.46 -7.58
C TYR A 108 3.62 -11.83 -6.27
N ALA A 109 3.83 -12.65 -5.22
CA ALA A 109 4.30 -12.16 -3.93
C ALA A 109 5.66 -11.45 -4.04
N SER A 110 6.58 -12.02 -4.81
CA SER A 110 7.89 -11.42 -5.05
C SER A 110 7.78 -10.09 -5.80
N GLN A 111 6.95 -10.06 -6.83
CA GLN A 111 6.71 -8.83 -7.61
C GLN A 111 6.07 -7.74 -6.76
N LEU A 112 5.10 -8.11 -5.92
CA LEU A 112 4.46 -7.18 -5.00
C LEU A 112 5.48 -6.61 -4.00
N TYR A 113 6.27 -7.48 -3.38
CA TYR A 113 7.30 -7.08 -2.44
C TYR A 113 8.29 -6.10 -3.07
N ASP A 114 8.81 -6.42 -4.24
CA ASP A 114 9.75 -5.55 -4.96
C ASP A 114 9.12 -4.20 -5.29
N SER A 115 7.86 -4.21 -5.69
CA SER A 115 7.11 -3.00 -5.99
C SER A 115 6.95 -2.10 -4.76
N LEU A 116 6.64 -2.69 -3.60
CA LEU A 116 6.48 -1.94 -2.36
C LEU A 116 7.81 -1.33 -1.90
N ILE A 117 8.91 -2.07 -2.03
CA ILE A 117 10.25 -1.55 -1.74
C ILE A 117 10.56 -0.35 -2.64
N SER A 118 10.16 -0.38 -3.90
CA SER A 118 10.42 0.72 -4.83
C SER A 118 9.64 1.99 -4.51
N LEU A 119 8.62 1.91 -3.65
CA LEU A 119 7.91 3.10 -3.14
C LEU A 119 8.73 3.84 -2.08
N ALA A 120 9.63 3.14 -1.44
CA ALA A 120 10.53 3.74 -0.45
C ALA A 120 11.68 4.55 -1.13
#